data_0ba16884781decfb524d50585300909e
#
_entry.id   0ba16884781decfb524d50585300909e
#
_cell.length_a   1.000
_cell.length_b   1.000
_cell.length_c   1.000
_cell.angle_alpha   90.00
_cell.angle_beta   90.00
_cell.angle_gamma   90.00
#
_symmetry.space_group_name_H-M   'P 1'
#
loop_
_entity.id
_entity.type
_entity.pdbx_description
1 polymer ?
#
loop_
_entity_poly.entity_id
_entity_poly.type
_entity_poly.pdbx_seq_one_letter_code
_entity_poly.pdbx_strand_id
1 'polypeptide(L)'
;MTTTPLLLITADPSHPLAHLALRYARAYLKSASADHNIDSHADDIVNKEGIDNPITKQPLLNVFFYGDSAHLANRLRWQSADQMNLTKEWQILAEQYQLPLPVCVSTALSRGVSDTDNSTRHQLDGDNLATGFTLVGLSELALMMQDGCPLIQF
;
A
#
# COMPACT_ATOMS: atom_id res chain seq x y z
N MET A 1 21.83 6.14 -5.99
CA MET A 1 20.68 5.24 -6.00
C MET A 1 19.58 5.88 -5.18
N THR A 2 18.47 6.25 -5.80
CA THR A 2 17.31 6.77 -5.08
C THR A 2 16.58 5.60 -4.43
N THR A 3 16.59 5.53 -3.09
CA THR A 3 15.87 4.51 -2.34
C THR A 3 14.38 4.85 -2.33
N THR A 4 13.53 3.85 -2.58
CA THR A 4 12.08 4.01 -2.56
C THR A 4 11.62 4.38 -1.14
N PRO A 5 10.91 5.50 -0.94
CA PRO A 5 10.45 5.89 0.38
C PRO A 5 9.37 4.94 0.92
N LEU A 6 9.30 4.82 2.24
CA LEU A 6 8.30 4.06 2.95
C LEU A 6 7.33 4.99 3.69
N LEU A 7 6.06 4.83 3.40
CA LEU A 7 4.97 5.50 4.09
C LEU A 7 4.37 4.53 5.12
N LEU A 8 4.68 4.75 6.38
CA LEU A 8 4.13 4.00 7.50
C LEU A 8 2.87 4.70 8.01
N ILE A 9 1.72 4.05 7.86
CA ILE A 9 0.43 4.60 8.27
C ILE A 9 -0.02 3.90 9.54
N THR A 10 -0.23 4.68 10.60
CA THR A 10 -0.63 4.19 11.92
C THR A 10 -1.94 4.79 12.41
N ALA A 11 -2.36 5.90 11.81
CA ALA A 11 -3.55 6.64 12.22
C ALA A 11 -4.85 5.89 11.90
N ASP A 12 -5.79 5.92 12.85
CA ASP A 12 -7.16 5.47 12.63
C ASP A 12 -7.81 6.21 11.44
N PRO A 13 -8.66 5.54 10.64
CA PRO A 13 -9.34 6.18 9.49
C PRO A 13 -10.14 7.43 9.81
N SER A 14 -10.59 7.60 11.04
CA SER A 14 -11.30 8.81 11.50
C SER A 14 -10.35 9.97 11.85
N HIS A 15 -9.07 9.70 12.00
CA HIS A 15 -8.08 10.71 12.36
C HIS A 15 -7.65 11.54 11.12
N PRO A 16 -7.47 12.85 11.25
CA PRO A 16 -7.03 13.71 10.13
C PRO A 16 -5.73 13.25 9.43
N LEU A 17 -4.80 12.64 10.17
CA LEU A 17 -3.56 12.11 9.61
C LEU A 17 -3.79 10.99 8.60
N ALA A 18 -4.86 10.19 8.72
CA ALA A 18 -5.19 9.17 7.73
C ALA A 18 -5.54 9.78 6.36
N HIS A 19 -6.25 10.92 6.35
CA HIS A 19 -6.53 11.68 5.13
C HIS A 19 -5.27 12.34 4.57
N LEU A 20 -4.39 12.83 5.45
CA LEU A 20 -3.13 13.43 5.04
C LEU A 20 -2.19 12.41 4.41
N ALA A 21 -2.12 11.19 4.96
CA ALA A 21 -1.37 10.08 4.39
C ALA A 21 -1.77 9.78 2.94
N LEU A 22 -3.07 9.68 2.67
CA LEU A 22 -3.58 9.46 1.33
C LEU A 22 -3.23 10.61 0.37
N ARG A 23 -3.40 11.86 0.83
CA ARG A 23 -3.07 13.05 0.03
C ARG A 23 -1.57 13.10 -0.30
N TYR A 24 -0.73 12.78 0.66
CA TYR A 24 0.72 12.69 0.47
C TYR A 24 1.07 11.61 -0.57
N ALA A 25 0.54 10.39 -0.40
CA ALA A 25 0.78 9.29 -1.33
C ALA A 25 0.38 9.66 -2.77
N ARG A 26 -0.78 10.28 -2.96
CA ARG A 26 -1.23 10.76 -4.27
C ARG A 26 -0.30 11.78 -4.90
N ALA A 27 0.09 12.79 -4.13
CA ALA A 27 0.96 13.84 -4.61
C ALA A 27 2.34 13.29 -4.99
N TYR A 28 2.89 12.41 -4.15
CA TYR A 28 4.17 11.78 -4.38
C TYR A 28 4.16 10.90 -5.64
N LEU A 29 3.19 9.99 -5.76
CA LEU A 29 3.08 9.09 -6.90
C LEU A 29 2.85 9.83 -8.22
N LYS A 30 2.05 10.89 -8.19
CA LYS A 30 1.85 11.76 -9.36
C LYS A 30 3.14 12.44 -9.80
N SER A 31 3.93 12.97 -8.87
CA SER A 31 5.22 13.61 -9.17
C SER A 31 6.23 12.58 -9.70
N ALA A 32 6.41 11.48 -8.98
CA ALA A 32 7.37 10.44 -9.36
C ALA A 32 7.07 9.79 -10.72
N SER A 33 5.79 9.62 -11.06
CA SER A 33 5.40 9.09 -12.37
C SER A 33 5.63 10.07 -13.52
N ALA A 34 5.57 11.37 -13.27
CA ALA A 34 5.88 12.40 -14.27
C ALA A 34 7.38 12.42 -14.61
N ASP A 35 8.24 12.30 -13.60
CA ASP A 35 9.69 12.28 -13.77
C ASP A 35 10.16 11.03 -14.55
N HIS A 36 9.52 9.88 -14.35
CA HIS A 36 9.85 8.64 -15.08
C HIS A 36 9.47 8.70 -16.58
N ASN A 37 8.51 9.52 -16.98
CA ASN A 37 8.13 9.67 -18.38
C ASN A 37 9.08 10.58 -19.18
N ILE A 38 9.94 11.34 -18.52
CA ILE A 38 10.90 12.24 -19.18
C ILE A 38 12.16 11.46 -19.60
N ASP A 39 12.57 10.45 -18.83
CA ASP A 39 13.77 9.64 -19.13
C ASP A 39 13.55 8.58 -20.24
N SER A 40 12.33 8.31 -20.65
CA SER A 40 12.03 7.30 -21.68
C SER A 40 12.11 7.82 -23.13
N HIS A 41 12.51 9.08 -23.35
CA HIS A 41 12.66 9.66 -24.71
C HIS A 41 14.11 9.82 -25.21
N ALA A 42 15.08 9.28 -24.50
CA ALA A 42 16.47 9.25 -24.99
C ALA A 42 16.97 7.80 -24.95
N ASP A 43 16.78 7.08 -26.03
CA ASP A 43 17.60 6.02 -26.58
C ASP A 43 16.76 4.95 -27.30
N ASP A 44 16.24 5.32 -28.48
CA ASP A 44 15.97 4.33 -29.53
C ASP A 44 17.31 3.94 -30.20
N ILE A 45 17.96 2.93 -29.70
CA ILE A 45 18.89 2.11 -30.52
C ILE A 45 18.69 0.63 -30.19
N VAL A 46 18.14 -0.03 -31.17
CA VAL A 46 18.05 -1.46 -31.47
C VAL A 46 19.10 -2.34 -30.78
N ASN A 47 18.63 -3.38 -30.01
CA ASN A 47 19.12 -4.73 -30.25
C ASN A 47 18.10 -5.78 -29.78
N LYS A 48 17.63 -6.58 -30.73
CA LYS A 48 16.95 -7.86 -30.55
C LYS A 48 17.90 -8.82 -29.84
N GLU A 49 17.44 -9.40 -28.73
CA GLU A 49 17.51 -10.84 -28.47
C GLU A 49 16.81 -11.12 -27.16
N GLY A 50 15.87 -12.09 -27.20
CA GLY A 50 14.95 -12.37 -26.14
C GLY A 50 15.58 -12.98 -24.89
N ILE A 51 15.17 -12.49 -23.77
CA ILE A 51 14.96 -13.25 -22.53
C ILE A 51 13.78 -12.56 -21.85
N ASP A 52 12.63 -13.24 -21.80
CA ASP A 52 11.49 -12.86 -20.98
C ASP A 52 11.90 -12.94 -19.49
N ASN A 53 12.51 -11.90 -18.99
CA ASN A 53 12.57 -11.63 -17.57
C ASN A 53 11.44 -10.65 -17.28
N PRO A 54 10.44 -10.99 -16.45
CA PRO A 54 9.50 -9.99 -15.96
C PRO A 54 10.32 -8.99 -15.16
N ILE A 55 10.61 -7.83 -15.76
CA ILE A 55 11.16 -6.69 -15.04
C ILE A 55 10.10 -6.34 -13.98
N THR A 56 10.29 -6.83 -12.77
CA THR A 56 9.49 -6.41 -11.62
C THR A 56 9.82 -4.95 -11.40
N LYS A 57 8.99 -4.08 -11.98
CA LYS A 57 9.11 -2.64 -11.83
C LYS A 57 9.00 -2.34 -10.33
N GLN A 58 10.08 -1.87 -9.73
CA GLN A 58 10.09 -1.48 -8.33
C GLN A 58 8.98 -0.47 -8.08
N PRO A 59 8.20 -0.60 -7.01
CA PRO A 59 7.16 0.38 -6.70
C PRO A 59 7.77 1.76 -6.47
N LEU A 60 7.10 2.80 -6.93
CA LEU A 60 7.54 4.19 -6.74
C LEU A 60 7.48 4.62 -5.26
N LEU A 61 6.63 3.99 -4.49
CA LEU A 61 6.35 4.24 -3.09
C LEU A 61 6.07 2.92 -2.38
N ASN A 62 6.67 2.69 -1.23
CA ASN A 62 6.27 1.62 -0.33
C ASN A 62 5.25 2.17 0.68
N VAL A 63 4.21 1.40 0.96
CA VAL A 63 3.18 1.73 1.95
C VAL A 63 3.06 0.56 2.92
N PHE A 64 2.89 0.83 4.20
CA PHE A 64 2.62 -0.19 5.20
C PHE A 64 1.61 0.32 6.22
N PHE A 65 0.55 -0.47 6.45
CA PHE A 65 -0.50 -0.17 7.42
C PHE A 65 -0.23 -0.94 8.72
N TYR A 66 -0.15 -0.20 9.82
CA TYR A 66 0.13 -0.75 11.15
C TYR A 66 -0.80 -0.12 12.20
N GLY A 67 -1.09 -0.86 13.26
CA GLY A 67 -1.92 -0.34 14.35
C GLY A 67 -3.35 -0.02 13.90
N ASP A 68 -3.86 1.14 14.29
CA ASP A 68 -5.26 1.52 14.04
C ASP A 68 -5.57 1.77 12.55
N SER A 69 -4.57 2.02 11.73
CA SER A 69 -4.76 2.10 10.28
C SER A 69 -5.23 0.79 9.65
N ALA A 70 -5.08 -0.36 10.33
CA ALA A 70 -5.62 -1.64 9.89
C ALA A 70 -7.14 -1.62 9.64
N HIS A 71 -7.87 -0.71 10.31
CA HIS A 71 -9.29 -0.50 10.04
C HIS A 71 -9.60 -0.03 8.61
N LEU A 72 -8.62 0.56 7.90
CA LEU A 72 -8.75 0.91 6.48
C LEU A 72 -8.92 -0.32 5.58
N ALA A 73 -8.41 -1.47 6.00
CA ALA A 73 -8.52 -2.71 5.26
C ALA A 73 -9.82 -3.48 5.49
N ASN A 74 -10.73 -2.97 6.32
CA ASN A 74 -12.02 -3.61 6.61
C ASN A 74 -13.07 -3.22 5.55
N ARG A 75 -13.50 -4.19 4.68
CA ARG A 75 -14.53 -3.94 3.68
C ARG A 75 -15.92 -3.66 4.27
N LEU A 76 -16.16 -4.09 5.51
CA LEU A 76 -17.45 -3.90 6.20
C LEU A 76 -17.52 -2.56 6.95
N ARG A 77 -16.43 -1.78 6.94
CA ARG A 77 -16.43 -0.47 7.59
C ARG A 77 -17.41 0.46 6.86
N TRP A 78 -18.49 0.82 7.57
CA TRP A 78 -19.46 1.76 7.04
C TRP A 78 -18.91 3.18 7.04
N GLN A 79 -19.25 3.93 6.00
CA GLN A 79 -18.87 5.34 5.85
C GLN A 79 -20.10 6.14 5.42
N SER A 80 -20.33 7.27 6.07
CA SER A 80 -21.40 8.20 5.68
C SER A 80 -21.16 8.74 4.26
N ALA A 81 -22.24 8.97 3.50
CA ALA A 81 -22.16 9.41 2.11
C ALA A 81 -21.52 10.81 1.93
N ASP A 82 -21.53 11.63 2.97
CA ASP A 82 -20.93 12.97 3.00
C ASP A 82 -19.43 12.95 3.34
N GLN A 83 -18.88 11.78 3.66
CA GLN A 83 -17.48 11.63 4.01
C GLN A 83 -16.72 10.79 2.97
N MET A 84 -15.44 11.10 2.81
CA MET A 84 -14.56 10.35 1.93
C MET A 84 -14.36 8.92 2.47
N ASN A 85 -14.61 7.93 1.63
CA ASN A 85 -14.32 6.54 1.94
C ASN A 85 -12.84 6.23 1.66
N LEU A 86 -12.01 6.35 2.69
CA LEU A 86 -10.56 6.15 2.56
C LEU A 86 -10.19 4.75 2.06
N THR A 87 -10.93 3.70 2.41
CA THR A 87 -10.69 2.35 1.91
C THR A 87 -10.77 2.31 0.38
N LYS A 88 -11.84 2.86 -0.19
CA LYS A 88 -12.02 2.94 -1.65
C LYS A 88 -10.97 3.82 -2.31
N GLU A 89 -10.60 4.91 -1.69
CA GLU A 89 -9.60 5.82 -2.23
C GLU A 89 -8.20 5.19 -2.28
N TRP A 90 -7.83 4.39 -1.28
CA TRP A 90 -6.61 3.59 -1.30
C TRP A 90 -6.66 2.48 -2.36
N GLN A 91 -7.81 1.83 -2.54
CA GLN A 91 -8.00 0.83 -3.61
C GLN A 91 -7.82 1.44 -5.00
N ILE A 92 -8.42 2.61 -5.25
CA ILE A 92 -8.26 3.33 -6.53
C ILE A 92 -6.79 3.69 -6.77
N LEU A 93 -6.11 4.21 -5.76
CA LEU A 93 -4.69 4.57 -5.86
C LEU A 93 -3.82 3.35 -6.13
N ALA A 94 -4.11 2.24 -5.44
CA ALA A 94 -3.39 0.98 -5.61
C ALA A 94 -3.56 0.41 -7.03
N GLU A 95 -4.76 0.45 -7.58
CA GLU A 95 -5.04 0.02 -8.95
C GLU A 95 -4.32 0.91 -9.97
N GLN A 96 -4.38 2.22 -9.81
CA GLN A 96 -3.78 3.19 -10.72
C GLN A 96 -2.25 3.04 -10.82
N TYR A 97 -1.57 2.79 -9.71
CA TYR A 97 -0.10 2.76 -9.63
C TYR A 97 0.48 1.37 -9.39
N GLN A 98 -0.35 0.33 -9.40
CA GLN A 98 0.06 -1.04 -9.05
C GLN A 98 0.75 -1.10 -7.68
N LEU A 99 0.18 -0.36 -6.72
CA LEU A 99 0.73 -0.17 -5.39
C LEU A 99 0.26 -1.29 -4.46
N PRO A 100 1.17 -2.10 -3.89
CA PRO A 100 0.80 -3.05 -2.84
C PRO A 100 0.30 -2.33 -1.58
N LEU A 101 -0.72 -2.89 -0.92
CA LEU A 101 -1.28 -2.37 0.33
C LEU A 101 -1.13 -3.40 1.47
N PRO A 102 0.11 -3.65 1.94
CA PRO A 102 0.36 -4.58 3.04
C PRO A 102 -0.11 -4.01 4.38
N VAL A 103 -0.75 -4.87 5.17
CA VAL A 103 -1.26 -4.57 6.52
C VAL A 103 -0.66 -5.57 7.49
N CYS A 104 -0.18 -5.11 8.64
CA CYS A 104 0.31 -5.99 9.68
C CYS A 104 -0.78 -6.96 10.14
N VAL A 105 -0.55 -8.27 9.98
CA VAL A 105 -1.51 -9.33 10.30
C VAL A 105 -1.92 -9.30 11.77
N SER A 106 -0.99 -9.12 12.69
CA SER A 106 -1.29 -9.09 14.13
C SER A 106 -2.21 -7.93 14.51
N THR A 107 -1.95 -6.73 13.97
CA THR A 107 -2.78 -5.56 14.26
C THR A 107 -4.13 -5.60 13.55
N ALA A 108 -4.20 -6.23 12.38
CA ALA A 108 -5.46 -6.47 11.68
C ALA A 108 -6.35 -7.45 12.46
N LEU A 109 -5.84 -8.63 12.80
CA LEU A 109 -6.59 -9.65 13.52
C LEU A 109 -7.09 -9.17 14.89
N SER A 110 -6.25 -8.45 15.65
CA SER A 110 -6.63 -7.88 16.94
C SER A 110 -7.73 -6.81 16.84
N ARG A 111 -7.98 -6.27 15.65
CA ARG A 111 -9.03 -5.28 15.35
C ARG A 111 -10.20 -5.87 14.56
N GLY A 112 -10.27 -7.20 14.46
CA GLY A 112 -11.35 -7.90 13.78
C GLY A 112 -11.29 -7.78 12.25
N VAL A 113 -10.12 -7.55 11.68
CA VAL A 113 -9.88 -7.57 10.23
C VAL A 113 -9.12 -8.83 9.87
N SER A 114 -9.73 -9.69 9.05
CA SER A 114 -9.19 -11.00 8.69
C SER A 114 -9.42 -11.32 7.22
N ASP A 115 -8.47 -12.04 6.63
CA ASP A 115 -8.63 -12.71 5.34
C ASP A 115 -9.15 -14.15 5.52
N THR A 116 -9.44 -14.81 4.41
CA THR A 116 -9.97 -16.18 4.41
C THR A 116 -9.01 -17.18 5.06
N ASP A 117 -7.71 -17.05 4.83
CA ASP A 117 -6.71 -17.97 5.36
C ASP A 117 -6.59 -17.87 6.88
N ASN A 118 -6.52 -16.65 7.42
CA ASN A 118 -6.47 -16.42 8.86
C ASN A 118 -7.81 -16.76 9.53
N SER A 119 -8.93 -16.46 8.88
CA SER A 119 -10.25 -16.82 9.40
C SER A 119 -10.40 -18.34 9.53
N THR A 120 -9.96 -19.10 8.54
CA THR A 120 -9.94 -20.56 8.60
C THR A 120 -9.00 -21.07 9.70
N ARG A 121 -7.79 -20.54 9.76
CA ARG A 121 -6.77 -20.95 10.75
C ARG A 121 -7.22 -20.72 12.19
N HIS A 122 -7.88 -19.58 12.43
CA HIS A 122 -8.31 -19.18 13.77
C HIS A 122 -9.78 -19.48 14.08
N GLN A 123 -10.48 -20.17 13.18
CA GLN A 123 -11.90 -20.55 13.33
C GLN A 123 -12.81 -19.33 13.59
N LEU A 124 -12.58 -18.24 12.83
CA LEU A 124 -13.40 -17.04 12.87
C LEU A 124 -14.65 -17.19 11.99
N ASP A 125 -15.71 -16.44 12.29
CA ASP A 125 -17.02 -16.51 11.61
C ASP A 125 -17.01 -16.00 10.16
N GLY A 126 -15.89 -15.50 9.65
CA GLY A 126 -15.77 -15.05 8.27
C GLY A 126 -14.58 -14.12 8.08
N ASP A 127 -14.39 -13.68 6.84
CA ASP A 127 -13.40 -12.70 6.46
C ASP A 127 -14.04 -11.35 6.12
N ASN A 128 -13.27 -10.27 6.25
CA ASN A 128 -13.70 -8.92 5.93
C ASN A 128 -12.58 -8.05 5.35
N LEU A 129 -11.49 -8.67 4.91
CA LEU A 129 -10.41 -7.92 4.26
C LEU A 129 -10.91 -7.30 2.96
N ALA A 130 -10.65 -6.02 2.76
CA ALA A 130 -10.97 -5.30 1.53
C ALA A 130 -10.02 -5.72 0.39
N THR A 131 -10.56 -5.81 -0.82
CA THR A 131 -9.79 -6.15 -2.03
C THR A 131 -8.60 -5.19 -2.21
N GLY A 132 -7.45 -5.71 -2.63
CA GLY A 132 -6.23 -4.94 -2.83
C GLY A 132 -5.33 -4.85 -1.58
N PHE A 133 -5.87 -5.07 -0.38
CA PHE A 133 -5.09 -5.20 0.84
C PHE A 133 -4.63 -6.64 1.05
N THR A 134 -3.45 -6.79 1.66
CA THR A 134 -2.88 -8.11 2.01
C THR A 134 -2.39 -8.11 3.45
N LEU A 135 -2.66 -9.19 4.19
CA LEU A 135 -2.14 -9.37 5.54
C LEU A 135 -0.73 -9.96 5.48
N VAL A 136 0.21 -9.29 6.12
CA VAL A 136 1.63 -9.66 6.12
C VAL A 136 2.24 -9.59 7.52
N GLY A 137 3.36 -10.27 7.73
CA GLY A 137 4.11 -10.19 8.98
C GLY A 137 4.95 -8.91 9.07
N LEU A 138 5.41 -8.56 10.27
CA LEU A 138 6.34 -7.44 10.50
C LEU A 138 7.70 -7.64 9.83
N SER A 139 8.06 -8.84 9.43
CA SER A 139 9.24 -9.11 8.60
C SER A 139 9.20 -8.35 7.27
N GLU A 140 8.02 -8.18 6.68
CA GLU A 140 7.85 -7.38 5.47
C GLU A 140 8.17 -5.91 5.71
N LEU A 141 7.70 -5.34 6.81
CA LEU A 141 8.06 -3.98 7.21
C LEU A 141 9.57 -3.84 7.42
N ALA A 142 10.19 -4.82 8.09
CA ALA A 142 11.62 -4.82 8.31
C ALA A 142 12.42 -4.85 6.99
N LEU A 143 11.98 -5.62 6.00
CA LEU A 143 12.56 -5.64 4.66
C LEU A 143 12.42 -4.28 3.95
N MET A 144 11.25 -3.63 4.04
CA MET A 144 11.02 -2.31 3.46
C MET A 144 11.90 -1.22 4.09
N MET A 145 12.29 -1.38 5.36
CA MET A 145 13.13 -0.44 6.09
C MET A 145 14.63 -0.61 5.85
N GLN A 146 15.05 -1.61 5.08
CA GLN A 146 16.45 -1.84 4.74
C GLN A 146 17.00 -0.73 3.82
N ASP A 147 18.34 -0.66 3.75
CA ASP A 147 19.07 0.22 2.82
C ASP A 147 18.83 1.73 3.01
N GLY A 148 18.48 2.14 4.23
CA GLY A 148 18.35 3.56 4.57
C GLY A 148 17.20 4.26 3.83
N CYS A 149 16.08 3.54 3.58
CA CYS A 149 14.91 4.13 2.94
C CYS A 149 14.37 5.32 3.75
N PRO A 150 13.95 6.42 3.12
CA PRO A 150 13.26 7.50 3.80
C PRO A 150 11.94 7.00 4.39
N LEU A 151 11.75 7.14 5.70
CA LEU A 151 10.53 6.76 6.41
C LEU A 151 9.70 8.00 6.75
N ILE A 152 8.44 7.99 6.33
CA ILE A 152 7.45 9.03 6.67
C ILE A 152 6.28 8.35 7.37
N GLN A 153 5.95 8.80 8.56
CA GLN A 153 4.88 8.22 9.38
C GLN A 153 3.69 9.18 9.55
N PHE A 154 2.49 8.62 9.43
CA PHE A 154 1.21 9.28 9.72
C PHE A 154 0.39 8.51 10.73
#